data_b76c6658d2c87f46d9621f752e0ddf47
#
_entry.id   b76c6658d2c87f46d9621f752e0ddf47
#
_cell.length_a   1.000
_cell.length_b   1.000
_cell.length_c   1.000
_cell.angle_alpha   90.00
_cell.angle_beta   90.00
_cell.angle_gamma   90.00
#
_symmetry.space_group_name_H-M   'P 1'
#
loop_
_entity.id
_entity.type
_entity.pdbx_description
1 polymer ?
#
loop_
_entity_poly.entity_id
_entity_poly.type
_entity_poly.pdbx_seq_one_letter_code
_entity_poly.pdbx_strand_id
1 'polypeptide(L)'
;MKFDYNRYFERRREVCGGELVVQGTRVTVRTLLASLAEGASTEEIRADFPTVTADALRAVVAFAAASAEEDMPVPPMPAAA
;
A
#
# COMPACT_ATOMS: atom_id res chain seq x y z
N MET A 1 -9.11 -7.13 -10.98
CA MET A 1 -9.33 -7.89 -9.74
C MET A 1 -9.60 -6.93 -8.59
N LYS A 2 -10.62 -7.21 -7.81
CA LYS A 2 -10.93 -6.40 -6.63
C LYS A 2 -10.32 -7.03 -5.40
N PHE A 3 -9.63 -6.21 -4.62
CA PHE A 3 -9.16 -6.63 -3.31
C PHE A 3 -10.18 -6.22 -2.25
N ASP A 4 -10.39 -7.08 -1.29
CA ASP A 4 -11.16 -6.74 -0.10
C ASP A 4 -10.21 -6.07 0.88
N TYR A 5 -10.16 -4.75 0.84
CA TYR A 5 -9.22 -3.99 1.65
C TYR A 5 -9.43 -4.19 3.14
N ASN A 6 -10.66 -4.45 3.56
CA ASN A 6 -10.95 -4.70 4.97
C ASN A 6 -10.28 -5.95 5.49
N ARG A 7 -9.90 -6.82 4.61
CA ARG A 7 -9.21 -8.06 4.94
C ARG A 7 -7.73 -7.85 5.20
N TYR A 8 -7.15 -6.81 4.60
CA TYR A 8 -5.72 -6.58 4.65
C TYR A 8 -5.33 -5.36 5.47
N PHE A 9 -6.22 -4.42 5.66
CA PHE A 9 -5.91 -3.15 6.30
C PHE A 9 -6.89 -2.82 7.42
N GLU A 10 -6.43 -2.04 8.38
CA GLU A 10 -7.29 -1.56 9.46
C GLU A 10 -6.79 -0.23 9.98
N ARG A 11 -7.67 0.49 10.64
CA ARG A 11 -7.31 1.69 11.39
C ARG A 11 -7.68 1.44 12.84
N ARG A 12 -6.71 1.65 13.72
CA ARG A 12 -6.96 1.56 15.15
C ARG A 12 -6.40 2.81 15.79
N ARG A 13 -7.23 3.47 16.58
CA ARG A 13 -6.88 4.75 17.19
C ARG A 13 -5.57 4.69 17.97
N GLU A 14 -5.34 3.60 18.68
CA GLU A 14 -4.16 3.41 19.50
C GLU A 14 -2.94 2.90 18.76
N VAL A 15 -3.07 2.64 17.47
CA VAL A 15 -1.97 2.13 16.67
C VAL A 15 -1.59 3.18 15.62
N CYS A 16 -0.36 3.65 15.67
CA CYS A 16 0.20 4.61 14.72
C CYS A 16 -0.71 5.84 14.50
N GLY A 17 -1.36 6.29 15.58
CA GLY A 17 -2.21 7.48 15.50
C GLY A 17 -3.44 7.34 14.63
N GLY A 18 -3.90 6.11 14.41
CA GLY A 18 -5.08 5.86 13.57
C GLY A 18 -4.76 5.77 12.08
N GLU A 19 -3.50 5.73 11.70
CA GLU A 19 -3.14 5.53 10.30
C GLU A 19 -3.53 4.15 9.81
N LEU A 20 -3.69 4.02 8.50
CA LEU A 20 -4.00 2.75 7.89
C LEU A 20 -2.79 1.82 8.01
N VAL A 21 -2.99 0.68 8.62
CA VAL A 21 -1.92 -0.33 8.82
C VAL A 21 -2.35 -1.66 8.22
N VAL A 22 -1.37 -2.51 7.98
CA VAL A 22 -1.64 -3.90 7.61
C VAL A 22 -2.27 -4.58 8.81
N GLN A 23 -3.38 -5.27 8.59
CA GLN A 23 -4.17 -5.86 9.67
C GLN A 23 -3.32 -6.72 10.59
N GLY A 24 -3.47 -6.51 11.89
CA GLY A 24 -2.74 -7.24 12.91
C GLY A 24 -1.30 -6.77 13.11
N THR A 25 -0.89 -5.69 12.48
CA THR A 25 0.48 -5.19 12.59
C THR A 25 0.51 -3.71 12.94
N ARG A 26 1.70 -3.18 13.13
CA ARG A 26 1.94 -1.73 13.26
C ARG A 26 2.58 -1.15 11.99
N VAL A 27 2.62 -1.93 10.93
CA VAL A 27 3.23 -1.48 9.67
C VAL A 27 2.22 -0.67 8.88
N THR A 28 2.51 0.60 8.67
CA THR A 28 1.59 1.47 7.94
C THR A 28 1.68 1.21 6.44
N VAL A 29 0.55 1.39 5.77
CA VAL A 29 0.50 1.31 4.31
C VAL A 29 1.46 2.34 3.70
N ARG A 30 1.53 3.52 4.31
CA ARG A 30 2.42 4.58 3.84
C ARG A 30 3.88 4.15 3.85
N THR A 31 4.31 3.46 4.92
CA THR A 31 5.69 2.97 5.01
C THR A 31 6.00 1.98 3.89
N LEU A 32 5.07 1.07 3.61
CA LEU A 32 5.27 0.10 2.53
C LEU A 32 5.33 0.77 1.17
N LEU A 33 4.47 1.76 0.95
CA LEU A 33 4.49 2.52 -0.31
C LEU A 33 5.79 3.30 -0.47
N ALA A 34 6.31 3.87 0.62
CA ALA A 34 7.58 4.57 0.58
C ALA A 34 8.72 3.64 0.20
N SER A 35 8.73 2.42 0.76
CA SER A 35 9.75 1.42 0.41
C SER A 35 9.68 1.06 -1.07
N LEU A 36 8.47 0.86 -1.59
CA LEU A 36 8.29 0.57 -3.01
C LEU A 36 8.77 1.73 -3.88
N ALA A 37 8.46 2.95 -3.47
CA ALA A 37 8.88 4.14 -4.21
C ALA A 37 10.40 4.29 -4.25
N GLU A 38 11.08 3.81 -3.22
CA GLU A 38 12.54 3.81 -3.17
C GLU A 38 13.18 2.68 -3.99
N GLY A 39 12.37 1.82 -4.56
CA GLY A 39 12.84 0.74 -5.41
C GLY A 39 13.06 -0.59 -4.71
N ALA A 40 12.60 -0.73 -3.48
CA ALA A 40 12.73 -1.99 -2.76
C ALA A 40 11.90 -3.08 -3.45
N SER A 41 12.46 -4.27 -3.53
CA SER A 41 11.74 -5.42 -4.05
C SER A 41 10.78 -5.97 -3.00
N THR A 42 9.82 -6.76 -3.44
CA THR A 42 8.91 -7.45 -2.53
C THR A 42 9.67 -8.27 -1.50
N GLU A 43 10.73 -8.94 -1.95
CA GLU A 43 11.54 -9.78 -1.05
C GLU A 43 12.25 -8.94 0.01
N GLU A 44 12.79 -7.79 -0.38
CA GLU A 44 13.44 -6.88 0.55
C GLU A 44 12.46 -6.33 1.57
N ILE A 45 11.28 -5.93 1.12
CA ILE A 45 10.25 -5.41 2.02
C ILE A 45 9.83 -6.49 3.02
N ARG A 46 9.63 -7.71 2.56
CA ARG A 46 9.22 -8.79 3.44
C ARG A 46 10.32 -9.21 4.42
N ALA A 47 11.58 -9.02 4.05
CA ALA A 47 12.67 -9.24 4.96
C ALA A 47 12.68 -8.21 6.09
N ASP A 48 12.38 -6.96 5.76
CA ASP A 48 12.30 -5.87 6.75
C ASP A 48 11.02 -5.92 7.59
N PHE A 49 9.92 -6.40 7.01
CA PHE A 49 8.62 -6.46 7.66
C PHE A 49 8.05 -7.88 7.55
N PRO A 50 8.57 -8.82 8.34
CA PRO A 50 8.21 -10.24 8.17
C PRO A 50 6.74 -10.57 8.46
N THR A 51 6.01 -9.67 9.11
CA THR A 51 4.57 -9.86 9.34
C THR A 51 3.72 -9.52 8.12
N VAL A 52 4.32 -8.91 7.09
CA VAL A 52 3.60 -8.51 5.88
C VAL A 52 3.68 -9.63 4.85
N THR A 53 2.52 -10.13 4.44
CA THR A 53 2.45 -11.20 3.44
C THR A 53 2.56 -10.64 2.03
N ALA A 54 2.87 -11.52 1.07
CA ALA A 54 2.89 -11.14 -0.34
C ALA A 54 1.53 -10.64 -0.80
N ASP A 55 0.45 -11.25 -0.31
CA ASP A 55 -0.91 -10.81 -0.65
C ASP A 55 -1.20 -9.43 -0.10
N ALA A 56 -0.75 -9.14 1.12
CA ALA A 56 -0.91 -7.81 1.70
C ALA A 56 -0.16 -6.76 0.88
N LEU A 57 1.04 -7.07 0.39
CA LEU A 57 1.78 -6.16 -0.47
C LEU A 57 1.05 -5.90 -1.79
N ARG A 58 0.46 -6.94 -2.39
CA ARG A 58 -0.34 -6.76 -3.60
C ARG A 58 -1.55 -5.86 -3.32
N ALA A 59 -2.17 -6.03 -2.16
CA ALA A 59 -3.29 -5.19 -1.75
C ALA A 59 -2.86 -3.73 -1.56
N VAL A 60 -1.66 -3.50 -1.04
CA VAL A 60 -1.12 -2.14 -0.89
C VAL A 60 -0.98 -1.47 -2.25
N VAL A 61 -0.42 -2.17 -3.22
CA VAL A 61 -0.27 -1.63 -4.58
C VAL A 61 -1.63 -1.36 -5.21
N ALA A 62 -2.57 -2.30 -5.06
CA ALA A 62 -3.92 -2.12 -5.60
C ALA A 62 -4.64 -0.94 -4.94
N PHE A 63 -4.46 -0.77 -3.63
CA PHE A 63 -5.03 0.35 -2.90
C PHE A 63 -4.46 1.69 -3.40
N ALA A 64 -3.15 1.76 -3.62
CA ALA A 64 -2.51 2.96 -4.12
C ALA A 64 -3.00 3.31 -5.53
N ALA A 65 -3.14 2.30 -6.38
CA ALA A 65 -3.64 2.50 -7.74
C ALA A 65 -5.08 3.02 -7.73
N ALA A 66 -5.94 2.43 -6.91
CA ALA A 66 -7.33 2.86 -6.80
C ALA A 66 -7.42 4.29 -6.25
N SER A 67 -6.61 4.61 -5.24
CA SER A 67 -6.58 5.95 -4.66
C SER A 67 -6.13 7.00 -5.69
N ALA A 68 -5.16 6.68 -6.50
CA ALA A 68 -4.68 7.58 -7.53
C ALA A 68 -5.76 7.84 -8.59
N GLU A 69 -6.54 6.81 -8.94
CA GLU A 69 -7.64 6.97 -9.90
C GLU A 69 -8.73 7.90 -9.38
N GLU A 70 -8.99 7.86 -8.09
CA GLU A 70 -10.06 8.67 -7.49
C GLU A 70 -9.60 10.09 -7.16
N ASP A 71 -8.38 10.23 -6.66
CA ASP A 71 -7.90 11.48 -6.08
C ASP A 71 -7.15 12.38 -7.05
N MET A 72 -6.68 11.81 -8.15
CA MET A 72 -5.89 12.56 -9.11
C MET A 72 -6.54 12.56 -10.48
N PRO A 73 -6.82 13.74 -11.03
CA PRO A 73 -7.30 13.78 -12.41
C PRO A 73 -6.22 13.17 -13.31
N VAL A 74 -6.66 12.40 -14.28
CA VAL A 74 -5.72 11.81 -15.24
C VAL A 74 -5.14 12.94 -16.08
N PRO A 75 -3.83 13.19 -16.03
CA PRO A 75 -3.24 14.23 -16.86
C PRO A 75 -3.37 13.84 -18.33
N PRO A 76 -3.47 14.83 -19.22
CA PRO A 76 -3.48 14.51 -20.65
C PRO A 76 -2.18 13.78 -20.97
N MET A 77 -2.32 12.66 -21.67
CA MET A 77 -1.15 11.93 -22.10
C MET A 77 -0.39 12.74 -23.11
N PRO A 78 0.91 12.88 -22.95
CA PRO A 78 1.69 13.52 -24.00
C PRO A 78 1.54 12.72 -25.28
N ALA A 79 1.53 13.42 -26.39
CA ALA A 79 1.51 12.75 -27.67
C ALA A 79 2.64 11.73 -27.70
N ALA A 80 2.33 10.51 -28.14
CA ALA A 80 3.34 9.47 -28.19
C ALA A 80 4.46 9.95 -29.11
N ALA A 81 5.61 10.01 -28.52
CA ALA A 81 6.80 10.42 -29.28
C ALA A 81 7.41 9.21 -29.94
#